data_a8f4b30a60620c56349ee0e97a604e72
#
_entry.id   a8f4b30a60620c56349ee0e97a604e72
#
_cell.length_a   1.000
_cell.length_b   1.000
_cell.length_c   1.000
_cell.angle_alpha   90.00
_cell.angle_beta   90.00
_cell.angle_gamma   90.00
#
_symmetry.space_group_name_H-M   'P 1'
#
loop_
_entity.id
_entity.type
_entity.pdbx_description
1 polymer ?
#
loop_
_entity_poly.entity_id
_entity_poly.type
_entity_poly.pdbx_seq_one_letter_code
_entity_poly.pdbx_strand_id
1 'polypeptide(L)'
;MYLKENIDSLPVISQAIHDGEGLVKRRRLFGGRSRLPVKVEFWELDAGVSEGSHTHEGEMALEEIYCFQEGEGLMWVGDEDVPVQAGDVVLVPPGVHHGFRNTGAIPLKLLIMWGMPKDDVSD
;
A
#
# COMPACT_ATOMS: atom_id res chain seq x y z
N MET A 1 -20.26 0.23 21.32
CA MET A 1 -20.13 -0.87 20.33
C MET A 1 -18.82 -0.72 19.57
N TYR A 2 -18.23 -1.84 19.21
CA TYR A 2 -17.01 -1.87 18.41
C TYR A 2 -17.14 -2.98 17.34
N LEU A 3 -16.26 -2.94 16.33
CA LEU A 3 -16.10 -3.98 15.34
C LEU A 3 -14.70 -4.56 15.46
N LYS A 4 -14.60 -5.87 15.24
CA LYS A 4 -13.32 -6.59 15.31
C LYS A 4 -13.17 -7.48 14.08
N GLU A 5 -12.01 -7.44 13.45
CA GLU A 5 -11.61 -8.35 12.38
C GLU A 5 -10.25 -8.96 12.72
N ASN A 6 -9.96 -10.08 12.10
CA ASN A 6 -8.62 -10.66 12.12
C ASN A 6 -8.12 -10.71 10.68
N ILE A 7 -6.95 -10.18 10.44
CA ILE A 7 -6.39 -10.08 9.07
C ILE A 7 -6.35 -11.45 8.41
N ASP A 8 -5.93 -12.50 9.13
CA ASP A 8 -5.78 -13.83 8.55
C ASP A 8 -7.11 -14.47 8.14
N SER A 9 -8.21 -13.96 8.68
CA SER A 9 -9.55 -14.46 8.39
C SER A 9 -10.29 -13.65 7.33
N LEU A 10 -9.72 -12.55 6.87
CA LEU A 10 -10.34 -11.70 5.86
C LEU A 10 -10.24 -12.33 4.47
N PRO A 11 -11.24 -12.12 3.61
CA PRO A 11 -11.17 -12.56 2.22
C PRO A 11 -9.96 -11.95 1.50
N VAL A 12 -9.28 -12.76 0.71
CA VAL A 12 -8.16 -12.33 -0.13
C VAL A 12 -8.67 -11.97 -1.51
N ILE A 13 -8.32 -10.77 -1.98
CA ILE A 13 -8.53 -10.34 -3.35
C ILE A 13 -7.16 -10.38 -4.04
N SER A 14 -6.98 -11.27 -5.00
CA SER A 14 -5.72 -11.38 -5.75
C SER A 14 -5.86 -10.61 -7.05
N GLN A 15 -4.97 -9.66 -7.27
CA GLN A 15 -5.11 -8.71 -8.38
C GLN A 15 -3.75 -8.17 -8.81
N ALA A 16 -3.55 -8.02 -10.12
CA ALA A 16 -2.44 -7.22 -10.64
C ALA A 16 -2.74 -5.76 -10.36
N ILE A 17 -1.78 -5.03 -9.80
CA ILE A 17 -1.94 -3.63 -9.43
C ILE A 17 -1.07 -2.75 -10.32
N HIS A 18 -1.70 -1.80 -11.03
CA HIS A 18 -1.04 -0.82 -11.90
C HIS A 18 -0.08 -1.48 -12.91
N ASP A 19 -0.52 -2.58 -13.52
CA ASP A 19 0.28 -3.35 -14.49
C ASP A 19 1.60 -3.88 -13.93
N GLY A 20 1.67 -4.10 -12.64
CA GLY A 20 2.79 -4.76 -11.99
C GLY A 20 2.86 -6.25 -12.33
N GLU A 21 3.96 -6.89 -11.95
CA GLU A 21 4.14 -8.32 -12.15
C GLU A 21 3.49 -9.14 -11.04
N GLY A 22 2.84 -10.22 -11.43
CA GLY A 22 2.18 -11.13 -10.51
C GLY A 22 0.93 -10.55 -9.88
N LEU A 23 0.43 -11.24 -8.88
CA LEU A 23 -0.80 -10.86 -8.20
C LEU A 23 -0.48 -10.43 -6.77
N VAL A 24 -0.92 -9.23 -6.42
CA VAL A 24 -0.91 -8.74 -5.04
C VAL A 24 -2.11 -9.35 -4.32
N LYS A 25 -1.88 -9.94 -3.16
CA LYS A 25 -2.94 -10.44 -2.29
C LYS A 25 -3.37 -9.32 -1.36
N ARG A 26 -4.60 -8.86 -1.52
CA ARG A 26 -5.16 -7.72 -0.81
C ARG A 26 -6.23 -8.17 0.17
N ARG A 27 -6.23 -7.58 1.35
CA ARG A 27 -7.32 -7.72 2.33
C ARG A 27 -7.77 -6.34 2.76
N ARG A 28 -9.06 -6.07 2.64
CA ARG A 28 -9.63 -4.79 3.05
C ARG A 28 -9.94 -4.81 4.53
N LEU A 29 -9.43 -3.84 5.28
CA LEU A 29 -9.69 -3.72 6.70
C LEU A 29 -10.95 -2.87 6.89
N PHE A 30 -11.99 -3.46 7.49
CA PHE A 30 -13.31 -2.83 7.66
C PHE A 30 -13.87 -2.23 6.37
N GLY A 31 -13.63 -2.92 5.25
CA GLY A 31 -14.09 -2.46 3.93
C GLY A 31 -15.61 -2.30 3.89
N GLY A 32 -16.07 -1.12 3.47
CA GLY A 32 -17.48 -0.79 3.46
C GLY A 32 -18.11 -0.52 4.82
N ARG A 33 -17.32 -0.55 5.90
CA ARG A 33 -17.81 -0.40 7.28
C ARG A 33 -17.18 0.78 8.02
N SER A 34 -15.94 1.12 7.73
CA SER A 34 -15.29 2.30 8.31
C SER A 34 -15.87 3.58 7.73
N ARG A 35 -16.01 4.58 8.58
CA ARG A 35 -16.48 5.92 8.19
C ARG A 35 -15.34 6.92 8.08
N LEU A 36 -14.11 6.46 8.24
CA LEU A 36 -12.94 7.33 8.04
C LEU A 36 -12.77 7.64 6.55
N PRO A 37 -12.30 8.84 6.21
CA PRO A 37 -12.10 9.25 4.81
C PRO A 37 -10.83 8.63 4.20
N VAL A 38 -10.42 7.47 4.68
CA VAL A 38 -9.25 6.73 4.20
C VAL A 38 -9.62 5.28 3.98
N LYS A 39 -8.93 4.64 3.05
CA LYS A 39 -8.95 3.19 2.87
C LYS A 39 -7.72 2.60 3.55
N VAL A 40 -7.89 1.44 4.18
CA VAL A 40 -6.79 0.71 4.79
C VAL A 40 -6.86 -0.73 4.30
N GLU A 41 -5.74 -1.23 3.79
CA GLU A 41 -5.62 -2.61 3.34
C GLU A 41 -4.34 -3.25 3.86
N PHE A 42 -4.37 -4.55 3.98
CA PHE A 42 -3.19 -5.37 4.22
C PHE A 42 -2.84 -6.07 2.92
N TRP A 43 -1.60 -5.90 2.47
CA TRP A 43 -1.10 -6.47 1.23
C TRP A 43 0.01 -7.48 1.49
N GLU A 44 0.00 -8.54 0.70
CA GLU A 44 1.05 -9.54 0.71
C GLU A 44 1.51 -9.78 -0.74
N LEU A 45 2.82 -9.68 -0.95
CA LEU A 45 3.45 -9.90 -2.25
C LEU A 45 4.45 -11.04 -2.13
N ASP A 46 4.25 -12.10 -2.91
CA ASP A 46 5.25 -13.16 -3.04
C ASP A 46 6.52 -12.62 -3.73
N ALA A 47 7.61 -13.38 -3.69
CA ALA A 47 8.88 -12.97 -4.28
C ALA A 47 8.70 -12.56 -5.76
N GLY A 48 9.25 -11.41 -6.13
CA GLY A 48 9.18 -10.86 -7.48
C GLY A 48 7.89 -10.15 -7.85
N VAL A 49 6.85 -10.22 -7.03
CA VAL A 49 5.58 -9.54 -7.26
C VAL A 49 5.76 -8.05 -7.03
N SER A 50 5.11 -7.24 -7.85
CA SER A 50 5.22 -5.77 -7.78
C SER A 50 3.88 -5.08 -7.93
N GLU A 51 3.78 -3.91 -7.30
CA GLU A 51 2.85 -2.86 -7.69
C GLU A 51 3.54 -2.06 -8.80
N GLY A 52 2.90 -1.89 -9.94
CA GLY A 52 3.47 -1.16 -11.06
C GLY A 52 3.56 0.35 -10.79
N SER A 53 4.34 1.02 -11.60
CA SER A 53 4.51 2.47 -11.50
C SER A 53 3.23 3.21 -11.83
N HIS A 54 2.87 4.15 -10.97
CA HIS A 54 1.66 4.95 -11.16
C HIS A 54 1.76 6.31 -10.47
N THR A 55 0.86 7.22 -10.84
CA THR A 55 0.77 8.56 -10.27
C THR A 55 -0.70 8.87 -9.99
N HIS A 56 -0.99 9.43 -8.82
CA HIS A 56 -2.31 9.93 -8.46
C HIS A 56 -2.32 11.44 -8.56
N GLU A 57 -3.14 11.99 -9.44
CA GLU A 57 -3.22 13.44 -9.66
C GLU A 57 -4.64 13.88 -10.05
N GLY A 58 -4.88 15.18 -10.08
CA GLY A 58 -6.18 15.76 -10.39
C GLY A 58 -7.20 15.54 -9.27
N GLU A 59 -8.44 15.31 -9.62
CA GLU A 59 -9.53 15.08 -8.64
C GLU A 59 -9.36 13.79 -7.85
N MET A 60 -8.58 12.85 -8.37
CA MET A 60 -8.27 11.58 -7.72
C MET A 60 -6.87 11.59 -7.09
N ALA A 61 -6.34 12.77 -6.80
CA ALA A 61 -5.03 12.90 -6.18
C ALA A 61 -5.05 12.35 -4.76
N LEU A 62 -4.42 11.21 -4.59
CA LEU A 62 -4.37 10.50 -3.31
C LEU A 62 -3.00 10.66 -2.66
N GLU A 63 -3.00 10.79 -1.34
CA GLU A 63 -1.82 10.60 -0.53
C GLU A 63 -1.84 9.18 0.00
N GLU A 64 -0.69 8.52 0.00
CA GLU A 64 -0.57 7.13 0.41
C GLU A 64 0.50 6.97 1.47
N ILE A 65 0.25 6.07 2.44
CA ILE A 65 1.23 5.67 3.43
C ILE A 65 1.42 4.16 3.32
N TYR A 66 2.67 3.74 3.14
CA TYR A 66 3.09 2.36 3.06
C TYR A 66 3.82 2.01 4.35
N CYS A 67 3.30 1.05 5.11
CA CYS A 67 3.90 0.60 6.36
C CYS A 67 4.34 -0.85 6.21
N PHE A 68 5.64 -1.06 5.94
CA PHE A 68 6.19 -2.39 5.70
C PHE A 68 6.37 -3.12 7.02
N GLN A 69 5.82 -4.33 7.12
CA GLN A 69 5.80 -5.09 8.37
C GLN A 69 6.65 -6.35 8.35
N GLU A 70 6.86 -6.95 7.18
CA GLU A 70 7.63 -8.18 7.04
C GLU A 70 8.26 -8.23 5.66
N GLY A 71 9.48 -8.73 5.58
CA GLY A 71 10.20 -8.87 4.32
C GLY A 71 10.98 -7.63 3.93
N GLU A 72 11.42 -7.60 2.68
CA GLU A 72 12.18 -6.50 2.12
C GLU A 72 11.81 -6.28 0.65
N GLY A 73 12.03 -5.08 0.17
CA GLY A 73 11.72 -4.73 -1.20
C GLY A 73 12.47 -3.51 -1.68
N LEU A 74 12.18 -3.13 -2.90
CA LEU A 74 12.63 -1.88 -3.49
C LEU A 74 11.40 -1.06 -3.91
N MET A 75 11.35 0.16 -3.44
CA MET A 75 10.35 1.14 -3.83
C MET A 75 11.01 2.20 -4.69
N TRP A 76 10.31 2.69 -5.71
CA TRP A 76 10.75 3.86 -6.45
C TRP A 76 9.75 4.98 -6.19
N VAL A 77 10.27 6.14 -5.84
CA VAL A 77 9.47 7.32 -5.49
C VAL A 77 10.06 8.50 -6.24
N GLY A 78 9.33 9.01 -7.23
CA GLY A 78 9.88 9.96 -8.17
C GLY A 78 11.08 9.34 -8.91
N ASP A 79 12.22 9.98 -8.85
CA ASP A 79 13.45 9.51 -9.49
C ASP A 79 14.37 8.71 -8.54
N GLU A 80 13.92 8.43 -7.31
CA GLU A 80 14.74 7.76 -6.32
C GLU A 80 14.35 6.29 -6.15
N ASP A 81 15.36 5.43 -6.02
CA ASP A 81 15.20 4.06 -5.58
C ASP A 81 15.37 4.00 -4.07
N VAL A 82 14.36 3.49 -3.37
CA VAL A 82 14.30 3.47 -1.92
C VAL A 82 14.19 2.02 -1.45
N PRO A 83 15.27 1.42 -0.95
CA PRO A 83 15.18 0.11 -0.31
C PRO A 83 14.26 0.19 0.91
N VAL A 84 13.39 -0.79 1.07
CA VAL A 84 12.46 -0.88 2.20
C VAL A 84 12.56 -2.24 2.87
N GLN A 85 12.30 -2.27 4.16
CA GLN A 85 12.26 -3.47 4.97
C GLN A 85 11.27 -3.33 6.11
N ALA A 86 11.06 -4.41 6.85
CA ALA A 86 10.16 -4.41 8.00
C ALA A 86 10.48 -3.25 8.95
N GLY A 87 9.46 -2.49 9.30
CA GLY A 87 9.57 -1.30 10.15
C GLY A 87 9.61 0.03 9.39
N ASP A 88 9.88 0.00 8.09
CA ASP A 88 9.91 1.23 7.29
C ASP A 88 8.50 1.72 6.98
N VAL A 89 8.34 3.03 7.01
CA VAL A 89 7.10 3.72 6.65
C VAL A 89 7.43 4.78 5.62
N VAL A 90 6.71 4.77 4.50
CA VAL A 90 6.92 5.72 3.40
C VAL A 90 5.62 6.44 3.11
N LEU A 91 5.68 7.77 3.04
CA LEU A 91 4.56 8.60 2.62
C LEU A 91 4.81 9.08 1.20
N VAL A 92 3.85 8.84 0.32
CA VAL A 92 3.89 9.30 -1.07
C VAL A 92 2.83 10.38 -1.24
N PRO A 93 3.24 11.64 -1.47
CA PRO A 93 2.29 12.72 -1.74
C PRO A 93 1.60 12.55 -3.09
N PRO A 94 0.45 13.22 -3.30
CA PRO A 94 -0.17 13.27 -4.62
C PRO A 94 0.81 13.78 -5.69
N GLY A 95 0.68 13.24 -6.91
CA GLY A 95 1.48 13.69 -8.06
C GLY A 95 2.86 13.08 -8.16
N VAL A 96 3.28 12.26 -7.20
CA VAL A 96 4.59 11.60 -7.22
C VAL A 96 4.46 10.21 -7.82
N HIS A 97 5.20 9.95 -8.89
CA HIS A 97 5.25 8.65 -9.56
C HIS A 97 5.93 7.62 -8.64
N HIS A 98 5.32 6.46 -8.45
CA HIS A 98 5.85 5.46 -7.52
C HIS A 98 5.35 4.05 -7.82
N GLY A 99 5.99 3.10 -7.19
CA GLY A 99 5.66 1.69 -7.20
C GLY A 99 6.68 0.93 -6.36
N PHE A 100 6.50 -0.37 -6.20
CA PHE A 100 7.45 -1.18 -5.43
C PHE A 100 7.41 -2.64 -5.84
N ARG A 101 8.46 -3.38 -5.47
CA ARG A 101 8.63 -4.80 -5.77
C ARG A 101 9.17 -5.53 -4.55
N ASN A 102 8.72 -6.75 -4.33
CA ASN A 102 9.37 -7.66 -3.40
C ASN A 102 10.67 -8.17 -4.03
N THR A 103 11.80 -7.79 -3.45
CA THR A 103 13.13 -8.20 -3.91
C THR A 103 13.74 -9.29 -3.02
N GLY A 104 13.05 -9.66 -1.95
CA GLY A 104 13.48 -10.70 -1.03
C GLY A 104 12.96 -12.08 -1.39
N ALA A 105 13.31 -13.07 -0.56
CA ALA A 105 12.92 -14.46 -0.74
C ALA A 105 11.63 -14.83 0.00
N ILE A 106 11.23 -14.03 0.98
CA ILE A 106 10.00 -14.25 1.76
C ILE A 106 8.92 -13.26 1.34
N PRO A 107 7.64 -13.52 1.64
CA PRO A 107 6.58 -12.58 1.32
C PRO A 107 6.84 -11.19 1.94
N LEU A 108 6.59 -10.16 1.15
CA LEU A 108 6.60 -8.78 1.60
C LEU A 108 5.19 -8.44 2.07
N LYS A 109 5.06 -8.03 3.33
CA LYS A 109 3.77 -7.72 3.93
C LYS A 109 3.74 -6.28 4.41
N LEU A 110 2.65 -5.59 4.12
CA LEU A 110 2.51 -4.17 4.48
C LEU A 110 1.06 -3.80 4.74
N LEU A 111 0.88 -2.77 5.54
CA LEU A 111 -0.35 -2.00 5.57
C LEU A 111 -0.22 -0.83 4.62
N ILE A 112 -1.24 -0.58 3.84
CA ILE A 112 -1.33 0.59 2.97
C ILE A 112 -2.58 1.37 3.32
N MET A 113 -2.41 2.70 3.42
CA MET A 113 -3.50 3.63 3.69
C MET A 113 -3.50 4.70 2.62
N TRP A 114 -4.67 5.08 2.13
CA TRP A 114 -4.77 6.14 1.14
C TRP A 114 -6.06 6.91 1.29
N GLY A 115 -6.01 8.17 0.91
CA GLY A 115 -7.16 9.05 0.93
C GLY A 115 -6.85 10.39 0.30
N MET A 116 -7.87 11.22 0.22
CA MET A 116 -7.72 12.58 -0.29
C MET A 116 -7.09 13.44 0.81
N PRO A 117 -5.91 14.06 0.56
CA PRO A 117 -5.28 14.89 1.58
C PRO A 117 -6.06 16.17 1.82
N LYS A 118 -5.94 16.70 3.03
CA LYS A 118 -6.39 18.04 3.36
C LYS A 118 -5.35 19.06 2.90
N ASP A 119 -5.75 20.34 2.79
CA ASP A 119 -4.83 21.40 2.43
C ASP A 119 -3.76 21.63 3.49
N ASP A 120 -4.12 21.42 4.77
CA ASP A 120 -3.25 21.64 5.92
C ASP A 120 -2.92 20.34 6.63
N VAL A 121 -1.67 20.23 7.13
CA VAL A 121 -1.26 19.15 8.02
C VAL A 121 -1.91 19.37 9.39
N SER A 122 -2.47 18.28 9.94
CA SER A 122 -3.01 18.28 11.31
C SER A 122 -2.28 17.24 12.16
N ASP A 123 -2.05 17.58 13.40
CA ASP A 123 -1.42 16.66 14.37
C ASP A 123 -2.35 15.53 14.79
#